data_242ddf6306e37856ca0f38ee8a7e1018
#
_entry.id   242ddf6306e37856ca0f38ee8a7e1018
#
_cell.length_a   1.000
_cell.length_b   1.000
_cell.length_c   1.000
_cell.angle_alpha   90.00
_cell.angle_beta   90.00
_cell.angle_gamma   90.00
#
_symmetry.space_group_name_H-M   'P 1'
#
loop_
_entity.id
_entity.type
_entity.pdbx_description
1 polymer ?
#
loop_
_entity_poly.entity_id
_entity_poly.type
_entity_poly.pdbx_seq_one_letter_code
_entity_poly.pdbx_strand_id
1 'polypeptide(L)'
;RDLGKASTLKCPNCDGELSAVAGNATRVYRCANNHNFDLAREGYLNLHLAQHKRSKMPGDSDQMIKSRQRFLNGGYYQPLADAITTAVNNCPFGFGQKLLDIGCGEGYYLEQLRNAAKSSNASLKLLGLDISKAAVRLAAKRKLDAQLVVDSAYKIPLFDNSIDTALSVFSPICPEETARILSTDGFLLMVGPGEEHLTGLTAHIYEQHQPHGGNFKVLDEHPVFDLKEQIDVKAGITVKGPDILD
;
A
#
# COMPACT_ATOMS: atom_id res chain seq x y z
N ARG A 1 17.39 10.85 9.35
CA ARG A 1 18.50 10.94 10.28
C ARG A 1 18.33 9.92 11.42
N ASP A 2 18.38 8.65 11.09
CA ASP A 2 18.61 7.60 12.10
C ASP A 2 19.37 6.49 11.39
N LEU A 3 20.70 6.66 11.35
CA LEU A 3 21.67 5.71 10.79
C LEU A 3 21.90 4.49 11.73
N GLY A 4 20.97 4.19 12.64
CA GLY A 4 21.15 3.21 13.69
C GLY A 4 20.07 2.17 13.90
N LYS A 5 19.00 2.14 13.09
CA LYS A 5 17.98 1.08 13.20
C LYS A 5 18.11 0.10 12.05
N ALA A 6 18.17 -1.20 12.40
CA ALA A 6 18.14 -2.29 11.43
C ALA A 6 17.06 -2.04 10.36
N SER A 7 17.41 -2.19 9.10
CA SER A 7 16.47 -2.05 7.99
C SER A 7 15.41 -3.14 8.10
N THR A 8 14.18 -2.81 7.79
CA THR A 8 13.10 -3.80 7.68
C THR A 8 13.12 -4.53 6.33
N LEU A 9 13.93 -4.04 5.37
CA LEU A 9 13.99 -4.60 4.02
C LEU A 9 14.90 -5.82 3.93
N LYS A 10 14.41 -6.84 3.23
CA LYS A 10 15.16 -8.02 2.81
C LYS A 10 15.69 -7.87 1.40
N CYS A 11 16.87 -8.38 1.16
CA CYS A 11 17.43 -8.50 -0.18
C CYS A 11 16.65 -9.57 -0.98
N PRO A 12 16.09 -9.24 -2.16
CA PRO A 12 15.29 -10.20 -2.92
C PRO A 12 16.11 -11.35 -3.51
N ASN A 13 17.46 -11.24 -3.50
CA ASN A 13 18.36 -12.28 -4.01
C ASN A 13 18.82 -13.28 -2.94
N CYS A 14 18.93 -12.87 -1.67
CA CYS A 14 19.53 -13.72 -0.63
C CYS A 14 18.86 -13.59 0.74
N ASP A 15 17.74 -12.90 0.85
CA ASP A 15 16.97 -12.67 2.08
C ASP A 15 17.75 -11.99 3.24
N GLY A 16 19.00 -11.57 3.01
CA GLY A 16 19.80 -10.81 3.97
C GLY A 16 19.29 -9.37 4.13
N GLU A 17 19.68 -8.71 5.21
CA GLU A 17 19.33 -7.33 5.47
C GLU A 17 19.82 -6.40 4.34
N LEU A 18 18.94 -5.49 3.89
CA LEU A 18 19.24 -4.53 2.85
C LEU A 18 19.27 -3.11 3.46
N SER A 19 20.46 -2.55 3.56
CA SER A 19 20.68 -1.27 4.22
C SER A 19 21.23 -0.20 3.27
N ALA A 20 20.93 1.07 3.55
CA ALA A 20 21.48 2.19 2.80
C ALA A 20 22.99 2.29 3.01
N VAL A 21 23.75 2.44 1.93
CA VAL A 21 25.22 2.65 1.98
C VAL A 21 25.50 4.12 2.28
N ALA A 22 26.20 4.36 3.40
CA ALA A 22 26.64 5.72 3.77
C ALA A 22 27.77 6.22 2.86
N GLY A 23 27.76 7.51 2.50
CA GLY A 23 28.95 8.20 1.99
C GLY A 23 29.03 8.49 0.49
N ASN A 24 28.05 8.11 -0.34
CA ASN A 24 28.04 8.44 -1.77
C ASN A 24 26.81 9.29 -2.17
N ALA A 25 27.01 10.19 -3.14
CA ALA A 25 25.96 10.96 -3.79
C ALA A 25 24.88 10.06 -4.45
N THR A 26 25.23 8.82 -4.77
CA THR A 26 24.33 7.77 -5.23
C THR A 26 23.74 7.03 -4.03
N ARG A 27 22.44 7.12 -3.88
CA ARG A 27 21.69 6.40 -2.86
C ARG A 27 21.59 4.94 -3.28
N VAL A 28 22.40 4.08 -2.68
CA VAL A 28 22.45 2.63 -2.94
C VAL A 28 22.07 1.89 -1.68
N TYR A 29 21.23 0.86 -1.83
CA TYR A 29 20.98 -0.13 -0.79
C TYR A 29 21.78 -1.40 -1.10
N ARG A 30 22.43 -1.97 -0.08
CA ARG A 30 23.31 -3.13 -0.22
C ARG A 30 23.07 -4.12 0.90
N CYS A 31 23.17 -5.42 0.58
CA CYS A 31 23.21 -6.48 1.58
C CYS A 31 24.65 -6.96 1.84
N ALA A 32 24.84 -7.80 2.86
CA ALA A 32 26.15 -8.35 3.21
C ALA A 32 26.80 -9.18 2.07
N ASN A 33 25.99 -9.76 1.17
CA ASN A 33 26.46 -10.49 -0.01
C ASN A 33 26.71 -9.58 -1.23
N ASN A 34 26.85 -8.28 -1.03
CA ASN A 34 27.13 -7.27 -2.06
C ASN A 34 26.09 -7.16 -3.18
N HIS A 35 24.86 -7.61 -3.00
CA HIS A 35 23.78 -7.27 -3.92
C HIS A 35 23.42 -5.79 -3.73
N ASN A 36 23.36 -5.05 -4.84
CA ASN A 36 23.14 -3.61 -4.83
C ASN A 36 21.83 -3.26 -5.52
N PHE A 37 21.11 -2.31 -4.95
CA PHE A 37 19.85 -1.79 -5.48
C PHE A 37 19.88 -0.25 -5.40
N ASP A 38 19.77 0.38 -6.57
CA ASP A 38 19.79 1.83 -6.64
C ASP A 38 18.44 2.42 -6.20
N LEU A 39 18.49 3.40 -5.32
CA LEU A 39 17.34 4.23 -5.03
C LEU A 39 17.07 5.13 -6.24
N ALA A 40 15.89 5.02 -6.82
CA ALA A 40 15.48 5.88 -7.92
C ALA A 40 15.56 7.37 -7.52
N ARG A 41 15.74 8.25 -8.51
CA ARG A 41 15.82 9.70 -8.29
C ARG A 41 14.61 10.24 -7.52
N GLU A 42 13.43 9.67 -7.75
CA GLU A 42 12.18 10.03 -7.09
C GLU A 42 12.11 9.54 -5.64
N GLY A 43 12.92 8.57 -5.22
CA GLY A 43 13.00 8.09 -3.83
C GLY A 43 12.31 6.75 -3.56
N TYR A 44 12.28 5.83 -4.51
CA TYR A 44 11.77 4.46 -4.32
C TYR A 44 12.83 3.41 -4.70
N LEU A 45 12.69 2.21 -4.17
CA LEU A 45 13.49 1.03 -4.53
C LEU A 45 12.72 0.11 -5.46
N ASN A 46 13.37 -0.41 -6.49
CA ASN A 46 12.81 -1.48 -7.31
C ASN A 46 13.49 -2.80 -6.92
N LEU A 47 12.77 -3.60 -6.13
CA LEU A 47 13.23 -4.92 -5.68
C LEU A 47 12.61 -6.06 -6.47
N HIS A 48 11.68 -5.76 -7.39
CA HIS A 48 11.04 -6.76 -8.25
C HIS A 48 12.00 -7.25 -9.32
N LEU A 49 12.55 -8.45 -9.11
CA LEU A 49 13.55 -9.04 -10.00
C LEU A 49 12.94 -9.42 -11.36
N ALA A 50 13.72 -9.25 -12.42
CA ALA A 50 13.29 -9.55 -13.78
C ALA A 50 12.82 -11.01 -13.96
N GLN A 51 13.45 -11.96 -13.27
CA GLN A 51 13.10 -13.38 -13.28
C GLN A 51 11.74 -13.70 -12.63
N HIS A 52 11.21 -12.81 -11.79
CA HIS A 52 9.90 -12.97 -11.15
C HIS A 52 8.76 -12.30 -11.95
N LYS A 53 9.09 -11.58 -13.01
CA LYS A 53 8.08 -10.91 -13.84
C LYS A 53 7.30 -11.92 -14.68
N ARG A 54 6.01 -12.03 -14.42
CA ARG A 54 5.06 -12.81 -15.24
C ARG A 54 4.54 -12.01 -16.44
N SER A 55 4.70 -10.70 -16.45
CA SER A 55 4.26 -9.76 -17.47
C SER A 55 5.32 -8.68 -17.69
N LYS A 56 5.41 -8.12 -18.90
CA LYS A 56 6.32 -7.00 -19.22
C LYS A 56 5.90 -5.70 -18.50
N MET A 57 4.60 -5.51 -18.26
CA MET A 57 4.02 -4.37 -17.56
C MET A 57 2.98 -4.88 -16.54
N PRO A 58 3.42 -5.32 -15.34
CA PRO A 58 2.47 -5.73 -14.30
C PRO A 58 1.78 -4.50 -13.71
N GLY A 59 0.49 -4.64 -13.38
CA GLY A 59 -0.33 -3.57 -12.82
C GLY A 59 -1.06 -2.74 -13.85
N ASP A 60 -1.63 -1.62 -13.40
CA ASP A 60 -2.41 -0.70 -14.24
C ASP A 60 -1.52 0.05 -15.25
N SER A 61 -2.10 0.46 -16.37
CA SER A 61 -1.43 1.33 -17.34
C SER A 61 -1.16 2.73 -16.75
N ASP A 62 -0.19 3.44 -17.31
CA ASP A 62 0.14 4.82 -16.89
C ASP A 62 -1.08 5.75 -16.96
N GLN A 63 -1.95 5.55 -17.94
CA GLN A 63 -3.18 6.33 -18.09
C GLN A 63 -4.17 6.01 -16.97
N MET A 64 -4.42 4.74 -16.69
CA MET A 64 -5.30 4.31 -15.59
C MET A 64 -4.82 4.85 -14.24
N ILE A 65 -3.51 4.81 -13.99
CA ILE A 65 -2.93 5.32 -12.73
C ILE A 65 -3.15 6.83 -12.61
N LYS A 66 -2.94 7.58 -13.69
CA LYS A 66 -3.17 9.04 -13.69
C LYS A 66 -4.64 9.40 -13.53
N SER A 67 -5.55 8.66 -14.17
CA SER A 67 -6.99 8.87 -14.02
C SER A 67 -7.44 8.59 -12.59
N ARG A 68 -6.97 7.48 -12.00
CA ARG A 68 -7.19 7.19 -10.58
C ARG A 68 -6.65 8.30 -9.67
N GLN A 69 -5.44 8.80 -9.94
CA GLN A 69 -4.85 9.90 -9.17
C GLN A 69 -5.71 11.16 -9.23
N ARG A 70 -6.19 11.55 -10.41
CA ARG A 70 -7.11 12.71 -10.55
C ARG A 70 -8.39 12.51 -9.75
N PHE A 71 -9.00 11.34 -9.89
CA PHE A 71 -10.22 10.98 -9.19
C PHE A 71 -10.05 11.02 -7.67
N LEU A 72 -9.01 10.40 -7.13
CA LEU A 72 -8.73 10.40 -5.69
C LEU A 72 -8.40 11.80 -5.18
N ASN A 73 -7.61 12.59 -5.92
CA ASN A 73 -7.29 13.98 -5.58
C ASN A 73 -8.52 14.90 -5.67
N GLY A 74 -9.55 14.51 -6.40
CA GLY A 74 -10.87 15.20 -6.43
C GLY A 74 -11.64 15.07 -5.12
N GLY A 75 -11.15 14.25 -4.16
CA GLY A 75 -11.76 14.12 -2.84
C GLY A 75 -12.96 13.17 -2.78
N TYR A 76 -13.29 12.49 -3.87
CA TYR A 76 -14.45 11.57 -3.92
C TYR A 76 -14.36 10.44 -2.90
N TYR A 77 -13.15 10.03 -2.53
CA TYR A 77 -12.89 8.95 -1.55
C TYR A 77 -12.42 9.49 -0.20
N GLN A 78 -12.58 10.78 0.08
CA GLN A 78 -12.20 11.36 1.38
C GLN A 78 -12.92 10.68 2.56
N PRO A 79 -14.25 10.38 2.50
CA PRO A 79 -14.92 9.66 3.59
C PRO A 79 -14.29 8.29 3.90
N LEU A 80 -13.84 7.57 2.88
CA LEU A 80 -13.13 6.31 3.06
C LEU A 80 -11.74 6.53 3.68
N ALA A 81 -11.00 7.54 3.21
CA ALA A 81 -9.69 7.87 3.75
C ALA A 81 -9.77 8.29 5.22
N ASP A 82 -10.82 9.03 5.61
CA ASP A 82 -11.07 9.42 7.00
C ASP A 82 -11.40 8.20 7.88
N ALA A 83 -12.20 7.27 7.37
CA ALA A 83 -12.52 6.01 8.07
C ALA A 83 -11.26 5.15 8.27
N ILE A 84 -10.43 4.99 7.22
CA ILE A 84 -9.14 4.26 7.31
C ILE A 84 -8.23 4.92 8.34
N THR A 85 -8.10 6.24 8.30
CA THR A 85 -7.27 7.00 9.22
C THR A 85 -7.73 6.83 10.66
N THR A 86 -9.04 6.87 10.89
CA THR A 86 -9.65 6.64 12.20
C THR A 86 -9.38 5.22 12.69
N ALA A 87 -9.58 4.21 11.83
CA ALA A 87 -9.33 2.82 12.16
C ALA A 87 -7.85 2.58 12.55
N VAL A 88 -6.91 3.14 11.77
CA VAL A 88 -5.46 3.05 12.07
C VAL A 88 -5.12 3.71 13.40
N ASN A 89 -5.71 4.88 13.71
CA ASN A 89 -5.47 5.56 14.97
C ASN A 89 -6.06 4.82 16.16
N ASN A 90 -7.16 4.10 15.97
CA ASN A 90 -7.85 3.32 17.01
C ASN A 90 -7.23 1.93 17.23
N CYS A 91 -6.33 1.47 16.35
CA CYS A 91 -5.54 0.27 16.63
C CYS A 91 -4.70 0.45 17.90
N PRO A 92 -4.35 -0.63 18.62
CA PRO A 92 -3.59 -0.55 19.87
C PRO A 92 -2.28 0.22 19.80
N PHE A 93 -1.69 0.30 18.60
CA PHE A 93 -0.43 1.03 18.37
C PHE A 93 -0.64 2.52 18.04
N GLY A 94 -1.87 2.94 17.71
CA GLY A 94 -2.14 4.29 17.24
C GLY A 94 -1.26 4.70 16.07
N PHE A 95 -0.92 5.97 15.94
CA PHE A 95 0.04 6.43 14.92
C PHE A 95 1.52 6.21 15.28
N GLY A 96 1.85 5.63 16.45
CA GLY A 96 3.24 5.32 16.85
C GLY A 96 3.82 4.06 16.22
N GLN A 97 3.26 3.54 15.15
CA GLN A 97 3.50 2.23 14.56
C GLN A 97 4.27 2.25 13.23
N LYS A 98 4.66 1.04 12.77
CA LYS A 98 5.09 0.80 11.39
C LYS A 98 3.92 0.25 10.60
N LEU A 99 3.53 0.97 9.54
CA LEU A 99 2.42 0.59 8.67
C LEU A 99 2.93 0.32 7.25
N LEU A 100 2.53 -0.82 6.70
CA LEU A 100 2.74 -1.16 5.29
C LEU A 100 1.41 -1.07 4.53
N ASP A 101 1.37 -0.27 3.47
CA ASP A 101 0.28 -0.26 2.48
C ASP A 101 0.63 -1.22 1.32
N ILE A 102 -0.10 -2.34 1.24
CA ILE A 102 0.06 -3.39 0.24
C ILE A 102 -0.81 -3.05 -0.98
N GLY A 103 -0.17 -2.77 -2.11
CA GLY A 103 -0.84 -2.21 -3.28
C GLY A 103 -1.10 -0.71 -3.13
N CYS A 104 -0.10 0.02 -2.66
CA CYS A 104 -0.22 1.44 -2.30
C CYS A 104 -0.55 2.36 -3.49
N GLY A 105 -0.48 1.86 -4.71
CA GLY A 105 -0.74 2.62 -5.92
C GLY A 105 0.12 3.89 -6.00
N GLU A 106 -0.52 5.02 -6.28
CA GLU A 106 0.14 6.32 -6.37
C GLU A 106 0.24 7.06 -5.02
N GLY A 107 -0.08 6.37 -3.90
CA GLY A 107 0.21 6.82 -2.54
C GLY A 107 -0.84 7.73 -1.90
N TYR A 108 -2.07 7.77 -2.41
CA TYR A 108 -3.14 8.62 -1.85
C TYR A 108 -3.41 8.33 -0.37
N TYR A 109 -3.66 7.05 -0.02
CA TYR A 109 -3.97 6.69 1.37
C TYR A 109 -2.78 6.88 2.31
N LEU A 110 -1.55 6.61 1.83
CA LEU A 110 -0.34 6.94 2.59
C LEU A 110 -0.23 8.43 2.90
N GLU A 111 -0.62 9.31 1.96
CA GLU A 111 -0.63 10.75 2.18
C GLU A 111 -1.65 11.17 3.23
N GLN A 112 -2.86 10.61 3.19
CA GLN A 112 -3.90 10.88 4.19
C GLN A 112 -3.44 10.45 5.59
N LEU A 113 -2.89 9.24 5.73
CA LEU A 113 -2.35 8.72 6.98
C LEU A 113 -1.20 9.60 7.51
N ARG A 114 -0.26 9.99 6.65
CA ARG A 114 0.84 10.89 7.04
C ARG A 114 0.32 12.23 7.56
N ASN A 115 -0.65 12.82 6.87
CA ASN A 115 -1.21 14.11 7.26
C ASN A 115 -1.92 14.03 8.60
N ALA A 116 -2.72 12.98 8.83
CA ALA A 116 -3.39 12.76 10.11
C ALA A 116 -2.41 12.52 11.26
N ALA A 117 -1.37 11.70 11.05
CA ALA A 117 -0.34 11.48 12.05
C ALA A 117 0.39 12.79 12.43
N LYS A 118 0.72 13.62 11.43
CA LYS A 118 1.34 14.93 11.66
C LYS A 118 0.41 15.87 12.45
N SER A 119 -0.88 15.90 12.14
CA SER A 119 -1.87 16.71 12.85
C SER A 119 -2.00 16.28 14.32
N SER A 120 -1.77 15.00 14.60
CA SER A 120 -1.78 14.43 15.95
C SER A 120 -0.39 14.48 16.63
N ASN A 121 0.61 15.13 16.01
CA ASN A 121 1.99 15.17 16.46
C ASN A 121 2.59 13.76 16.73
N ALA A 122 2.18 12.78 15.94
CA ALA A 122 2.62 11.38 16.05
C ALA A 122 3.61 11.01 14.94
N SER A 123 4.43 9.99 15.20
CA SER A 123 5.48 9.51 14.30
C SER A 123 5.09 8.17 13.67
N LEU A 124 4.26 8.21 12.63
CA LEU A 124 3.88 7.03 11.85
C LEU A 124 5.00 6.69 10.84
N LYS A 125 5.51 5.46 10.92
CA LYS A 125 6.50 4.95 9.96
C LYS A 125 5.78 4.27 8.81
N LEU A 126 5.80 4.91 7.65
CA LEU A 126 5.07 4.45 6.47
C LEU A 126 5.97 3.67 5.52
N LEU A 127 5.46 2.54 5.06
CA LEU A 127 6.01 1.77 3.95
C LEU A 127 4.90 1.62 2.90
N GLY A 128 5.28 1.64 1.62
CA GLY A 128 4.36 1.38 0.51
C GLY A 128 4.95 0.37 -0.45
N LEU A 129 4.16 -0.62 -0.83
CA LEU A 129 4.52 -1.65 -1.78
C LEU A 129 3.49 -1.67 -2.92
N ASP A 130 3.98 -1.67 -4.15
CA ASP A 130 3.14 -1.90 -5.32
C ASP A 130 3.95 -2.58 -6.43
N ILE A 131 3.30 -3.42 -7.22
CA ILE A 131 3.93 -4.10 -8.36
C ILE A 131 4.15 -3.14 -9.54
N SER A 132 3.37 -2.07 -9.64
CA SER A 132 3.45 -1.07 -10.70
C SER A 132 4.55 -0.04 -10.40
N LYS A 133 5.65 -0.12 -11.14
CA LYS A 133 6.72 0.88 -11.07
C LYS A 133 6.21 2.30 -11.35
N ALA A 134 5.24 2.45 -12.26
CA ALA A 134 4.66 3.74 -12.60
C ALA A 134 3.88 4.35 -11.42
N ALA A 135 3.10 3.52 -10.72
CA ALA A 135 2.36 3.92 -9.54
C ALA A 135 3.29 4.34 -8.40
N VAL A 136 4.26 3.51 -8.05
CA VAL A 136 5.25 3.80 -6.99
C VAL A 136 6.05 5.06 -7.30
N ARG A 137 6.38 5.31 -8.57
CA ARG A 137 7.05 6.54 -8.99
C ARG A 137 6.19 7.78 -8.74
N LEU A 138 4.87 7.71 -8.93
CA LEU A 138 3.95 8.80 -8.59
C LEU A 138 3.82 8.97 -7.08
N ALA A 139 3.73 7.86 -6.32
CA ALA A 139 3.74 7.90 -4.86
C ALA A 139 5.00 8.59 -4.33
N ALA A 140 6.18 8.29 -4.88
CA ALA A 140 7.44 8.93 -4.49
C ALA A 140 7.45 10.45 -4.74
N LYS A 141 6.77 10.91 -5.79
CA LYS A 141 6.64 12.35 -6.09
C LYS A 141 5.75 13.09 -5.09
N ARG A 142 4.91 12.39 -4.32
CA ARG A 142 4.13 13.00 -3.21
C ARG A 142 4.99 13.38 -2.01
N LYS A 143 6.25 12.95 -1.95
CA LYS A 143 7.20 13.23 -0.86
C LYS A 143 6.63 12.83 0.52
N LEU A 144 6.21 11.59 0.61
CA LEU A 144 5.44 11.06 1.74
C LEU A 144 6.25 10.84 3.02
N ASP A 145 7.59 10.95 2.96
CA ASP A 145 8.47 10.49 4.04
C ASP A 145 8.23 9.00 4.37
N ALA A 146 8.00 8.21 3.33
CA ALA A 146 7.70 6.79 3.37
C ALA A 146 8.77 6.01 2.62
N GLN A 147 9.02 4.77 3.05
CA GLN A 147 9.85 3.82 2.31
C GLN A 147 9.00 3.17 1.22
N LEU A 148 9.28 3.46 -0.05
CA LEU A 148 8.49 2.99 -1.19
C LEU A 148 9.26 1.93 -1.97
N VAL A 149 8.59 0.81 -2.27
CA VAL A 149 9.19 -0.37 -2.89
C VAL A 149 8.32 -0.86 -4.04
N VAL A 150 8.95 -1.15 -5.17
CA VAL A 150 8.32 -1.90 -6.26
C VAL A 150 8.61 -3.38 -6.03
N ASP A 151 7.59 -4.14 -5.66
CA ASP A 151 7.65 -5.60 -5.55
C ASP A 151 6.23 -6.20 -5.47
N SER A 152 6.16 -7.52 -5.42
CA SER A 152 4.92 -8.29 -5.38
C SER A 152 4.38 -8.45 -3.96
N ALA A 153 3.06 -8.32 -3.79
CA ALA A 153 2.36 -8.68 -2.56
C ALA A 153 2.44 -10.20 -2.23
N TYR A 154 2.82 -11.02 -3.20
CA TYR A 154 2.99 -12.48 -3.02
C TYR A 154 4.40 -12.88 -2.57
N LYS A 155 5.33 -11.92 -2.50
CA LYS A 155 6.67 -12.10 -1.93
C LYS A 155 7.14 -10.74 -1.42
N ILE A 156 6.74 -10.41 -0.21
CA ILE A 156 7.01 -9.09 0.39
C ILE A 156 8.46 -9.04 0.89
N PRO A 157 9.29 -8.08 0.43
CA PRO A 157 10.71 -8.01 0.78
C PRO A 157 10.93 -7.40 2.17
N LEU A 158 10.23 -7.92 3.17
CA LEU A 158 10.33 -7.50 4.57
C LEU A 158 10.61 -8.71 5.47
N PHE A 159 11.26 -8.45 6.61
CA PHE A 159 11.49 -9.48 7.61
C PHE A 159 10.18 -9.90 8.29
N ASP A 160 10.18 -11.10 8.84
CA ASP A 160 9.09 -11.63 9.64
C ASP A 160 8.87 -10.74 10.87
N ASN A 161 7.62 -10.60 11.29
CA ASN A 161 7.25 -9.82 12.49
C ASN A 161 7.80 -8.38 12.51
N SER A 162 7.90 -7.73 11.35
CA SER A 162 8.53 -6.41 11.21
C SER A 162 7.56 -5.24 11.06
N ILE A 163 6.27 -5.52 10.91
CA ILE A 163 5.20 -4.55 10.66
C ILE A 163 4.12 -4.68 11.72
N ASP A 164 3.63 -3.56 12.23
CA ASP A 164 2.57 -3.53 13.24
C ASP A 164 1.18 -3.53 12.60
N THR A 165 1.01 -2.82 11.48
CA THR A 165 -0.25 -2.80 10.71
C THR A 165 0.01 -2.93 9.22
N ALA A 166 -0.68 -3.87 8.59
CA ALA A 166 -0.79 -3.97 7.14
C ALA A 166 -2.12 -3.35 6.69
N LEU A 167 -2.07 -2.51 5.67
CA LEU A 167 -3.23 -1.92 4.99
C LEU A 167 -3.31 -2.48 3.59
N SER A 168 -4.52 -2.80 3.12
CA SER A 168 -4.80 -3.12 1.71
C SER A 168 -6.10 -2.44 1.30
N VAL A 169 -6.05 -1.56 0.32
CA VAL A 169 -7.23 -0.84 -0.18
C VAL A 169 -7.47 -1.20 -1.64
N PHE A 170 -8.54 -1.95 -1.91
CA PHE A 170 -8.91 -2.43 -3.25
C PHE A 170 -7.78 -3.19 -3.96
N SER A 171 -6.90 -3.82 -3.19
CA SER A 171 -5.71 -4.51 -3.69
C SER A 171 -5.72 -5.99 -3.27
N PRO A 172 -5.19 -6.90 -4.09
CA PRO A 172 -5.03 -8.28 -3.69
C PRO A 172 -3.94 -8.42 -2.63
N ILE A 173 -4.12 -9.36 -1.71
CA ILE A 173 -3.12 -9.76 -0.73
C ILE A 173 -2.79 -11.24 -0.88
N CYS A 174 -1.63 -11.64 -0.34
CA CYS A 174 -1.29 -13.03 -0.03
C CYS A 174 -1.39 -13.18 1.49
N PRO A 175 -2.37 -13.93 2.03
CA PRO A 175 -2.57 -14.06 3.47
C PRO A 175 -1.31 -14.54 4.20
N GLU A 176 -0.61 -15.53 3.63
CA GLU A 176 0.60 -16.12 4.21
C GLU A 176 1.72 -15.07 4.34
N GLU A 177 1.98 -14.32 3.27
CA GLU A 177 3.00 -13.27 3.28
C GLU A 177 2.60 -12.12 4.21
N THR A 178 1.33 -11.74 4.21
CA THR A 178 0.82 -10.69 5.10
C THR A 178 0.95 -11.12 6.56
N ALA A 179 0.56 -12.34 6.89
CA ALA A 179 0.71 -12.89 8.23
C ALA A 179 2.18 -12.98 8.66
N ARG A 180 3.07 -13.40 7.74
CA ARG A 180 4.50 -13.52 8.03
C ARG A 180 5.13 -12.20 8.47
N ILE A 181 4.80 -11.11 7.80
CA ILE A 181 5.41 -9.80 8.08
C ILE A 181 4.80 -9.09 9.28
N LEU A 182 3.56 -9.40 9.66
CA LEU A 182 2.90 -8.81 10.80
C LEU A 182 3.51 -9.31 12.12
N SER A 183 3.67 -8.42 13.08
CA SER A 183 4.01 -8.78 14.45
C SER A 183 2.91 -9.64 15.08
N THR A 184 3.22 -10.34 16.18
CA THR A 184 2.28 -11.27 16.83
C THR A 184 0.94 -10.62 17.18
N ASP A 185 0.96 -9.35 17.58
CA ASP A 185 -0.23 -8.56 17.89
C ASP A 185 -0.59 -7.59 16.75
N GLY A 186 -0.09 -7.84 15.55
CA GLY A 186 -0.26 -6.98 14.38
C GLY A 186 -1.68 -7.04 13.81
N PHE A 187 -2.06 -6.00 13.09
CA PHE A 187 -3.37 -5.84 12.48
C PHE A 187 -3.31 -5.80 10.96
N LEU A 188 -4.27 -6.45 10.33
CA LEU A 188 -4.58 -6.26 8.92
C LEU A 188 -5.87 -5.43 8.80
N LEU A 189 -5.76 -4.28 8.15
CA LEU A 189 -6.89 -3.47 7.73
C LEU A 189 -7.10 -3.68 6.23
N MET A 190 -8.17 -4.37 5.88
CA MET A 190 -8.51 -4.67 4.49
C MET A 190 -9.77 -3.94 4.08
N VAL A 191 -9.69 -3.22 2.95
CA VAL A 191 -10.79 -2.45 2.38
C VAL A 191 -11.16 -3.04 1.02
N GLY A 192 -12.41 -3.39 0.86
CA GLY A 192 -12.98 -3.90 -0.38
C GLY A 192 -14.27 -3.18 -0.75
N PRO A 193 -14.76 -3.36 -1.99
CA PRO A 193 -16.05 -2.81 -2.41
C PRO A 193 -17.19 -3.47 -1.62
N GLY A 194 -18.10 -2.66 -1.10
CA GLY A 194 -19.38 -3.14 -0.58
C GLY A 194 -20.36 -3.49 -1.68
N GLU A 195 -21.48 -4.11 -1.33
CA GLU A 195 -22.51 -4.55 -2.30
C GLU A 195 -23.06 -3.39 -3.15
N GLU A 196 -23.15 -2.20 -2.58
CA GLU A 196 -23.67 -0.99 -3.24
C GLU A 196 -22.57 -0.11 -3.85
N HIS A 197 -21.35 -0.63 -3.97
CA HIS A 197 -20.21 0.15 -4.47
C HIS A 197 -20.44 0.61 -5.91
N LEU A 198 -20.41 1.92 -6.12
CA LEU A 198 -20.63 2.58 -7.42
C LEU A 198 -21.92 2.17 -8.15
N THR A 199 -22.97 1.74 -7.43
CA THR A 199 -24.24 1.29 -8.04
C THR A 199 -24.84 2.29 -9.02
N GLY A 200 -24.82 3.59 -8.72
CA GLY A 200 -25.30 4.62 -9.63
C GLY A 200 -24.53 4.72 -10.93
N LEU A 201 -23.21 4.47 -10.91
CA LEU A 201 -22.35 4.48 -12.09
C LEU A 201 -22.47 3.17 -12.88
N THR A 202 -22.44 2.02 -12.19
CA THR A 202 -22.54 0.70 -12.82
C THR A 202 -23.88 0.48 -13.49
N ALA A 203 -24.98 1.02 -12.93
CA ALA A 203 -26.31 0.98 -13.54
C ALA A 203 -26.40 1.74 -14.87
N HIS A 204 -25.50 2.71 -15.12
CA HIS A 204 -25.43 3.46 -16.39
C HIS A 204 -24.55 2.80 -17.44
N ILE A 205 -23.62 1.93 -17.01
CA ILE A 205 -22.63 1.30 -17.89
C ILE A 205 -22.99 -0.15 -18.23
N TYR A 206 -23.62 -0.86 -17.29
CA TYR A 206 -23.96 -2.28 -17.44
C TYR A 206 -25.45 -2.52 -17.30
N GLU A 207 -26.02 -3.32 -18.20
CA GLU A 207 -27.44 -3.71 -18.16
C GLU A 207 -27.79 -4.60 -16.95
N GLN A 208 -26.82 -5.23 -16.31
CA GLN A 208 -27.00 -6.05 -15.11
C GLN A 208 -25.94 -5.69 -14.06
N HIS A 209 -26.41 -5.27 -12.89
CA HIS A 209 -25.57 -5.07 -11.73
C HIS A 209 -25.16 -6.43 -11.16
N GLN A 210 -23.86 -6.76 -11.21
CA GLN A 210 -23.31 -7.88 -10.45
C GLN A 210 -22.79 -7.34 -9.13
N PRO A 211 -23.35 -7.75 -7.98
CA PRO A 211 -22.80 -7.38 -6.68
C PRO A 211 -21.36 -7.90 -6.58
N HIS A 212 -20.43 -7.00 -6.36
CA HIS A 212 -19.06 -7.38 -6.10
C HIS A 212 -18.94 -7.81 -4.63
N GLY A 213 -18.90 -9.12 -4.39
CA GLY A 213 -18.42 -9.63 -3.11
C GLY A 213 -16.95 -9.24 -2.95
N GLY A 214 -16.64 -8.42 -1.95
CA GLY A 214 -15.26 -7.95 -1.70
C GLY A 214 -14.27 -9.11 -1.60
N ASN A 215 -12.98 -8.83 -1.80
CA ASN A 215 -11.88 -9.82 -1.74
C ASN A 215 -11.66 -10.42 -0.33
N PHE A 216 -12.61 -10.28 0.58
CA PHE A 216 -12.51 -10.75 1.98
C PHE A 216 -12.48 -12.27 2.10
N LYS A 217 -13.07 -12.99 1.14
CA LYS A 217 -13.09 -14.47 1.13
C LYS A 217 -11.71 -15.12 1.25
N VAL A 218 -10.67 -14.43 0.79
CA VAL A 218 -9.29 -14.91 0.92
C VAL A 218 -8.86 -15.03 2.39
N LEU A 219 -9.50 -14.28 3.31
CA LEU A 219 -9.22 -14.32 4.74
C LEU A 219 -10.10 -15.33 5.48
N ASP A 220 -11.33 -15.57 5.02
CA ASP A 220 -12.28 -16.48 5.68
C ASP A 220 -11.74 -17.92 5.75
N GLU A 221 -10.92 -18.30 4.79
CA GLU A 221 -10.32 -19.63 4.71
C GLU A 221 -8.93 -19.71 5.38
N HIS A 222 -8.41 -18.60 5.90
CA HIS A 222 -7.05 -18.53 6.44
C HIS A 222 -7.03 -18.52 7.98
N PRO A 223 -6.54 -19.60 8.65
CA PRO A 223 -6.66 -19.78 10.10
C PRO A 223 -5.84 -18.80 10.95
N VAL A 224 -5.01 -17.95 10.31
CA VAL A 224 -4.12 -17.01 11.02
C VAL A 224 -4.80 -15.69 11.36
N PHE A 225 -5.89 -15.34 10.68
CA PHE A 225 -6.58 -14.08 10.88
C PHE A 225 -7.92 -14.27 11.59
N ASP A 226 -8.12 -13.53 12.68
CA ASP A 226 -9.40 -13.42 13.37
C ASP A 226 -10.05 -12.08 13.03
N LEU A 227 -11.28 -12.11 12.53
CA LEU A 227 -12.04 -10.88 12.32
C LEU A 227 -12.34 -10.22 13.66
N LYS A 228 -11.88 -9.00 13.85
CA LYS A 228 -12.11 -8.21 15.07
C LYS A 228 -13.27 -7.23 14.90
N GLU A 229 -13.35 -6.59 13.76
CA GLU A 229 -14.36 -5.56 13.47
C GLU A 229 -14.62 -5.46 11.99
N GLN A 230 -15.86 -5.19 11.62
CA GLN A 230 -16.26 -4.83 10.26
C GLN A 230 -16.94 -3.47 10.29
N ILE A 231 -16.50 -2.56 9.41
CA ILE A 231 -17.02 -1.20 9.30
C ILE A 231 -17.54 -0.98 7.89
N ASP A 232 -18.81 -0.62 7.75
CA ASP A 232 -19.40 -0.22 6.49
C ASP A 232 -19.30 1.29 6.31
N VAL A 233 -18.56 1.72 5.29
CA VAL A 233 -18.45 3.14 4.92
C VAL A 233 -19.35 3.42 3.73
N LYS A 234 -20.38 4.24 3.96
CA LYS A 234 -21.32 4.67 2.91
C LYS A 234 -21.18 6.17 2.69
N ALA A 235 -20.94 6.57 1.45
CA ALA A 235 -20.90 7.97 1.06
C ALA A 235 -21.52 8.14 -0.32
N GLY A 236 -22.40 9.12 -0.46
CA GLY A 236 -22.86 9.60 -1.76
C GLY A 236 -21.82 10.52 -2.39
N ILE A 237 -21.43 10.23 -3.63
CA ILE A 237 -20.51 11.09 -4.39
C ILE A 237 -21.22 11.60 -5.64
N THR A 238 -20.96 12.85 -6.00
CA THR A 238 -21.37 13.43 -7.28
C THR A 238 -20.12 13.63 -8.13
N VAL A 239 -20.00 12.80 -9.17
CA VAL A 239 -18.84 12.84 -10.06
C VAL A 239 -19.16 13.70 -11.27
N LYS A 240 -18.24 14.58 -11.67
CA LYS A 240 -18.40 15.41 -12.87
C LYS A 240 -18.05 14.58 -14.12
N GLY A 241 -18.75 14.85 -15.23
CA GLY A 241 -18.58 14.11 -16.47
C GLY A 241 -17.13 13.89 -16.94
N PRO A 242 -16.23 14.88 -16.91
CA PRO A 242 -14.82 14.70 -17.27
C PRO A 242 -14.04 13.71 -16.39
N ASP A 243 -14.47 13.51 -15.14
CA ASP A 243 -13.81 12.60 -14.19
C ASP A 243 -14.29 11.14 -14.37
N ILE A 244 -15.32 10.91 -15.19
CA ILE A 244 -15.87 9.57 -15.48
C ILE A 244 -15.29 9.01 -16.79
N LEU A 245 -14.95 9.89 -17.75
CA LEU A 245 -14.66 9.50 -19.14
C LEU A 245 -13.16 9.23 -19.40
N ASP A 246 -12.33 9.36 -18.42
CA ASP A 246 -10.89 9.04 -18.45
C ASP A 246 -10.60 7.72 -17.71
#